data_dbef1c838e6448879d7c4e90311bad47
#
_entry.id   dbef1c838e6448879d7c4e90311bad47
#
_cell.length_a   1.000
_cell.length_b   1.000
_cell.length_c   1.000
_cell.angle_alpha   90.00
_cell.angle_beta   90.00
_cell.angle_gamma   90.00
#
_symmetry.space_group_name_H-M   'P 1'
#
loop_
_entity.id
_entity.type
_entity.pdbx_description
1 polymer ?
#
loop_
_entity_poly.entity_id
_entity_poly.type
_entity_poly.pdbx_seq_one_letter_code
_entity_poly.pdbx_strand_id
1 'polypeptide(L)'
;MKVLSRAEFLALDGPLLYSKWLKGWGHPSQSLEIKYRTMGNDWVCQGLDPLFSSLPEHPEVKEHDVWAYVEEHDYKGTVKIDLDFAGCDGCFDQEDLYVVLEAQDIAEVLRKVTECHQHALAKEKQ
;
A
#
# COMPACT_ATOMS: atom_id res chain seq x y z
N MET A 1 -9.40 -0.39 14.85
CA MET A 1 -9.79 -0.07 13.46
C MET A 1 -11.21 0.44 13.45
N LYS A 2 -11.49 1.37 12.54
CA LYS A 2 -12.86 1.88 12.34
C LYS A 2 -13.32 1.53 10.94
N VAL A 3 -14.57 1.11 10.82
CA VAL A 3 -15.21 0.86 9.53
C VAL A 3 -16.05 2.09 9.20
N LEU A 4 -15.74 2.74 8.09
CA LEU A 4 -16.35 4.00 7.67
C LEU A 4 -17.07 3.84 6.34
N SER A 5 -18.15 4.61 6.17
CA SER A 5 -18.77 4.81 4.86
C SER A 5 -17.84 5.67 3.98
N ARG A 6 -18.14 5.72 2.68
CA ARG A 6 -17.39 6.58 1.76
C ARG A 6 -17.48 8.05 2.19
N ALA A 7 -18.66 8.54 2.56
CA ALA A 7 -18.83 9.93 2.98
C ALA A 7 -18.00 10.26 4.22
N GLU A 8 -18.00 9.38 5.22
CA GLU A 8 -17.20 9.53 6.42
C GLU A 8 -15.70 9.51 6.10
N PHE A 9 -15.27 8.62 5.22
CA PHE A 9 -13.88 8.50 4.81
C PHE A 9 -13.41 9.75 4.04
N LEU A 10 -14.22 10.26 3.12
CA LEU A 10 -13.91 11.48 2.36
C LEU A 10 -13.81 12.72 3.25
N ALA A 11 -14.51 12.75 4.38
CA ALA A 11 -14.47 13.87 5.32
C ALA A 11 -13.17 13.93 6.15
N LEU A 12 -12.35 12.88 6.11
CA LEU A 12 -11.10 12.81 6.84
C LEU A 12 -9.91 13.12 5.93
N ASP A 13 -9.00 13.96 6.40
CA ASP A 13 -7.70 14.14 5.75
C ASP A 13 -6.64 13.29 6.43
N GLY A 14 -5.61 12.94 5.65
CA GLY A 14 -4.55 12.08 6.10
C GLY A 14 -3.26 12.80 6.49
N PRO A 15 -2.18 11.99 6.63
CA PRO A 15 -2.12 10.59 6.18
C PRO A 15 -2.89 9.62 7.08
N LEU A 16 -3.71 8.77 6.45
CA LEU A 16 -4.46 7.71 7.10
C LEU A 16 -4.07 6.36 6.50
N LEU A 17 -3.86 5.37 7.33
CA LEU A 17 -3.62 3.99 6.88
C LEU A 17 -4.96 3.25 6.83
N TYR A 18 -5.28 2.67 5.69
CA TYR A 18 -6.60 2.06 5.47
C TYR A 18 -6.56 0.88 4.50
N SER A 19 -7.65 0.12 4.48
CA SER A 19 -7.95 -0.88 3.46
C SER A 19 -9.36 -0.63 2.94
N LYS A 20 -9.59 -0.93 1.67
CA LYS A 20 -10.93 -0.85 1.07
C LYS A 20 -11.71 -2.14 1.35
N TRP A 21 -13.01 -2.01 1.49
CA TRP A 21 -13.94 -3.12 1.54
C TRP A 21 -14.98 -2.90 0.46
N LEU A 22 -14.74 -3.48 -0.70
CA LEU A 22 -15.63 -3.33 -1.83
C LEU A 22 -16.92 -4.12 -1.62
N LYS A 23 -18.03 -3.57 -2.06
CA LYS A 23 -19.33 -4.22 -1.95
C LYS A 23 -19.28 -5.62 -2.57
N GLY A 24 -19.81 -6.59 -1.86
CA GLY A 24 -19.90 -7.98 -2.30
C GLY A 24 -18.67 -8.84 -2.00
N TRP A 25 -17.58 -8.26 -1.51
CA TRP A 25 -16.38 -9.04 -1.18
C TRP A 25 -16.50 -9.83 0.13
N GLY A 26 -17.34 -9.38 1.06
CA GLY A 26 -17.51 -10.04 2.36
C GLY A 26 -16.37 -9.86 3.35
N HIS A 27 -15.29 -9.18 2.95
CA HIS A 27 -14.15 -8.88 3.82
C HIS A 27 -13.38 -7.68 3.24
N PRO A 28 -12.59 -6.97 4.06
CA PRO A 28 -11.70 -5.93 3.56
C PRO A 28 -10.65 -6.50 2.60
N SER A 29 -10.13 -5.65 1.74
CA SER A 29 -8.96 -5.93 0.93
C SER A 29 -7.76 -6.28 1.85
N GLN A 30 -6.84 -7.11 1.37
CA GLN A 30 -5.64 -7.45 2.11
C GLN A 30 -4.50 -6.44 1.91
N SER A 31 -4.74 -5.41 1.10
CA SER A 31 -3.75 -4.38 0.82
C SER A 31 -3.92 -3.19 1.74
N LEU A 32 -2.81 -2.64 2.24
CA LEU A 32 -2.80 -1.39 2.98
C LEU A 32 -2.43 -0.24 2.04
N GLU A 33 -3.14 0.87 2.21
CA GLU A 33 -2.91 2.09 1.45
C GLU A 33 -2.88 3.28 2.41
N ILE A 34 -2.23 4.35 1.99
CA ILE A 34 -2.26 5.63 2.71
C ILE A 34 -3.15 6.59 1.93
N LYS A 35 -4.12 7.18 2.62
CA LYS A 35 -4.89 8.31 2.10
C LYS A 35 -4.23 9.60 2.56
N TYR A 36 -3.90 10.48 1.62
CA TYR A 36 -3.30 11.77 1.96
C TYR A 36 -4.36 12.86 2.07
N ARG A 37 -5.03 13.20 0.99
CA ARG A 37 -6.03 14.28 1.00
C ARG A 37 -7.22 13.93 0.13
N THR A 38 -8.35 14.51 0.48
CA THR A 38 -9.56 14.44 -0.33
C THR A 38 -9.49 15.45 -1.47
N MET A 39 -9.90 15.02 -2.66
CA MET A 39 -10.02 15.85 -3.86
C MET A 39 -11.42 15.69 -4.43
N GLY A 40 -12.36 16.51 -3.96
CA GLY A 40 -13.76 16.38 -4.36
C GLY A 40 -14.35 15.04 -3.95
N ASN A 41 -14.73 14.20 -4.92
CA ASN A 41 -15.27 12.86 -4.68
C ASN A 41 -14.21 11.75 -4.80
N ASP A 42 -12.95 12.12 -4.76
CA ASP A 42 -11.81 11.20 -4.86
C ASP A 42 -10.76 11.57 -3.81
N TRP A 43 -9.66 10.86 -3.76
CA TRP A 43 -8.56 11.16 -2.84
C TRP A 43 -7.22 10.73 -3.43
N VAL A 44 -6.16 11.35 -2.92
CA VAL A 44 -4.78 10.97 -3.24
C VAL A 44 -4.37 9.85 -2.30
N CYS A 45 -3.84 8.77 -2.86
CA CYS A 45 -3.43 7.60 -2.09
C CYS A 45 -2.12 7.00 -2.61
N GLN A 46 -1.50 6.21 -1.74
CA GLN A 46 -0.29 5.45 -2.01
C GLN A 46 -0.47 4.03 -1.49
N GLY A 47 -0.36 3.05 -2.36
CA GLY A 47 -0.31 1.66 -1.94
C GLY A 47 1.01 1.34 -1.24
N LEU A 48 0.95 0.52 -0.20
CA LEU A 48 2.14 0.07 0.54
C LEU A 48 2.57 -1.34 0.13
N ASP A 49 1.95 -1.91 -0.89
CA ASP A 49 2.36 -3.21 -1.40
C ASP A 49 3.59 -3.03 -2.30
N PRO A 50 4.78 -3.49 -1.86
CA PRO A 50 6.00 -3.33 -2.65
C PRO A 50 5.98 -4.12 -3.95
N LEU A 51 5.06 -5.08 -4.10
CA LEU A 51 4.93 -5.84 -5.34
C LEU A 51 4.48 -4.98 -6.52
N PHE A 52 3.78 -3.87 -6.26
CA PHE A 52 3.35 -2.93 -7.29
C PHE A 52 4.32 -1.76 -7.51
N SER A 53 5.27 -1.57 -6.59
CA SER A 53 6.23 -0.48 -6.63
C SER A 53 7.66 -0.98 -6.56
N SER A 54 7.96 -2.04 -7.32
CA SER A 54 9.27 -2.68 -7.31
C SER A 54 9.99 -2.50 -8.64
N LEU A 55 11.31 -2.32 -8.55
CA LEU A 55 12.19 -2.17 -9.72
C LEU A 55 13.35 -3.14 -9.60
N PRO A 56 13.65 -3.95 -10.62
CA PRO A 56 14.90 -4.70 -10.61
C PRO A 56 16.09 -3.75 -10.74
N GLU A 57 17.24 -4.15 -10.22
CA GLU A 57 18.46 -3.38 -10.38
C GLU A 57 19.03 -3.53 -11.78
N HIS A 58 18.32 -2.98 -12.76
CA HIS A 58 18.71 -3.04 -14.15
C HIS A 58 18.33 -1.74 -14.85
N PRO A 59 19.30 -1.04 -15.47
CA PRO A 59 19.06 0.30 -16.01
C PRO A 59 18.11 0.37 -17.20
N GLU A 60 17.84 -0.76 -17.85
CA GLU A 60 16.99 -0.80 -19.03
C GLU A 60 15.54 -1.16 -18.70
N VAL A 61 15.23 -1.53 -17.45
CA VAL A 61 13.88 -1.94 -17.05
C VAL A 61 13.08 -0.72 -16.62
N LYS A 62 11.93 -0.52 -17.25
CA LYS A 62 10.96 0.48 -16.85
C LYS A 62 10.17 -0.02 -15.64
N GLU A 63 9.78 0.91 -14.77
CA GLU A 63 9.13 0.63 -13.51
C GLU A 63 7.93 -0.31 -13.63
N HIS A 64 7.03 -0.07 -14.60
CA HIS A 64 5.82 -0.87 -14.78
C HIS A 64 6.04 -2.25 -15.43
N ASP A 65 7.25 -2.51 -15.93
CA ASP A 65 7.59 -3.76 -16.62
C ASP A 65 8.39 -4.73 -15.73
N VAL A 66 8.54 -4.41 -14.46
CA VAL A 66 9.44 -5.14 -13.56
C VAL A 66 9.14 -6.63 -13.46
N TRP A 67 7.89 -7.00 -13.30
CA TRP A 67 7.54 -8.41 -13.13
C TRP A 67 7.59 -9.18 -14.45
N ALA A 68 7.25 -8.53 -15.56
CA ALA A 68 7.43 -9.11 -16.89
C ALA A 68 8.91 -9.39 -17.16
N TYR A 69 9.80 -8.46 -16.80
CA TYR A 69 11.24 -8.66 -16.92
C TYR A 69 11.73 -9.85 -16.10
N VAL A 70 11.28 -9.94 -14.84
CA VAL A 70 11.66 -11.05 -13.96
C VAL A 70 11.27 -12.41 -14.58
N GLU A 71 10.08 -12.51 -15.12
CA GLU A 71 9.58 -13.74 -15.73
C GLU A 71 10.32 -14.07 -17.03
N GLU A 72 10.44 -13.12 -17.96
CA GLU A 72 11.07 -13.33 -19.25
C GLU A 72 12.53 -13.74 -19.17
N HIS A 73 13.26 -13.17 -18.21
CA HIS A 73 14.71 -13.38 -18.10
C HIS A 73 15.08 -14.34 -16.97
N ASP A 74 14.09 -15.00 -16.35
CA ASP A 74 14.33 -15.84 -15.18
C ASP A 74 15.24 -15.12 -14.16
N TYR A 75 14.97 -13.84 -13.95
CA TYR A 75 15.79 -12.95 -13.14
C TYR A 75 15.74 -13.35 -11.67
N LYS A 76 16.91 -13.53 -11.08
CA LYS A 76 17.09 -13.79 -9.65
C LYS A 76 18.06 -12.77 -9.11
N GLY A 77 17.65 -12.08 -8.09
CA GLY A 77 18.50 -11.04 -7.51
C GLY A 77 17.66 -9.98 -6.82
N THR A 78 18.20 -8.79 -6.75
CA THR A 78 17.58 -7.70 -6.03
C THR A 78 16.64 -6.91 -6.92
N VAL A 79 15.46 -6.58 -6.39
CA VAL A 79 14.59 -5.55 -6.95
C VAL A 79 14.43 -4.45 -5.91
N LYS A 80 14.33 -3.21 -6.38
CA LYS A 80 14.14 -2.04 -5.52
C LYS A 80 12.67 -1.70 -5.41
N ILE A 81 12.25 -1.24 -4.24
CA ILE A 81 10.91 -0.68 -4.06
C ILE A 81 10.96 0.83 -4.19
N ASP A 82 9.87 1.40 -4.69
CA ASP A 82 9.64 2.83 -4.72
C ASP A 82 8.24 3.10 -4.18
N LEU A 83 8.17 3.70 -3.00
CA LEU A 83 6.90 4.03 -2.36
C LEU A 83 6.50 5.49 -2.54
N ASP A 84 7.24 6.26 -3.34
CA ASP A 84 6.92 7.65 -3.67
C ASP A 84 6.08 7.72 -4.95
N PHE A 85 4.95 7.02 -4.94
CA PHE A 85 4.12 6.85 -6.12
C PHE A 85 2.64 7.06 -5.76
N ALA A 86 2.31 8.26 -5.30
CA ALA A 86 0.94 8.60 -4.95
C ALA A 86 0.12 9.02 -6.17
N GLY A 87 -1.13 8.63 -6.20
CA GLY A 87 -2.07 9.01 -7.26
C GLY A 87 -3.49 9.05 -6.73
N CYS A 88 -4.44 9.38 -7.59
CA CYS A 88 -5.86 9.36 -7.24
C CYS A 88 -6.39 7.93 -7.28
N ASP A 89 -7.31 7.61 -6.36
CA ASP A 89 -7.90 6.27 -6.28
C ASP A 89 -8.75 5.93 -7.51
N GLY A 90 -9.57 6.88 -7.97
CA GLY A 90 -10.40 6.70 -9.16
C GLY A 90 -11.60 5.76 -8.96
N CYS A 91 -11.90 5.35 -7.73
CA CYS A 91 -13.04 4.51 -7.40
C CYS A 91 -14.17 5.36 -6.84
N PHE A 92 -15.35 5.29 -7.45
CA PHE A 92 -16.47 6.17 -7.11
C PHE A 92 -17.70 5.42 -6.61
N ASP A 93 -17.58 4.15 -6.21
CA ASP A 93 -18.70 3.38 -5.69
C ASP A 93 -19.08 3.88 -4.29
N GLN A 94 -20.32 4.38 -4.17
CA GLN A 94 -20.83 4.95 -2.91
C GLN A 94 -21.10 3.89 -1.83
N GLU A 95 -21.17 2.63 -2.21
CA GLU A 95 -21.50 1.55 -1.26
C GLU A 95 -20.25 0.87 -0.67
N ASP A 96 -19.06 1.26 -1.12
CA ASP A 96 -17.82 0.74 -0.57
C ASP A 96 -17.63 1.21 0.88
N LEU A 97 -16.98 0.37 1.65
CA LEU A 97 -16.59 0.68 3.03
C LEU A 97 -15.07 0.83 3.11
N TYR A 98 -14.62 1.48 4.16
CA TYR A 98 -13.20 1.76 4.37
C TYR A 98 -12.82 1.43 5.80
N VAL A 99 -11.82 0.57 5.97
CA VAL A 99 -11.33 0.18 7.29
C VAL A 99 -10.10 1.02 7.57
N VAL A 100 -10.21 1.97 8.51
CA VAL A 100 -9.13 2.87 8.88
C VAL A 100 -8.45 2.36 10.14
N LEU A 101 -7.13 2.22 10.08
CA LEU A 101 -6.34 1.80 11.22
C LEU A 101 -6.17 2.99 12.17
N GLU A 102 -6.41 2.72 13.46
CA GLU A 102 -6.20 3.70 14.51
C GLU A 102 -4.75 3.63 15.04
N ALA A 103 -4.37 4.57 15.87
CA ALA A 103 -2.98 4.65 16.37
C ALA A 103 -2.50 3.33 16.99
N GLN A 104 -3.36 2.65 17.73
CA GLN A 104 -2.99 1.39 18.39
C GLN A 104 -2.80 0.26 17.39
N ASP A 105 -3.60 0.22 16.33
CA ASP A 105 -3.46 -0.76 15.26
C ASP A 105 -2.15 -0.56 14.51
N ILE A 106 -1.82 0.70 14.22
CA ILE A 106 -0.57 1.06 13.54
C ILE A 106 0.63 0.69 14.40
N ALA A 107 0.55 0.93 15.71
CA ALA A 107 1.63 0.55 16.63
C ALA A 107 1.88 -0.97 16.60
N GLU A 108 0.83 -1.76 16.51
CA GLU A 108 0.94 -3.22 16.44
C GLU A 108 1.60 -3.68 15.12
N VAL A 109 1.21 -3.07 13.99
CA VAL A 109 1.84 -3.33 12.69
C VAL A 109 3.32 -2.95 12.72
N LEU A 110 3.63 -1.77 13.27
CA LEU A 110 5.02 -1.31 13.40
C LEU A 110 5.85 -2.25 14.25
N ARG A 111 5.30 -2.76 15.33
CA ARG A 111 6.01 -3.71 16.21
C ARG A 111 6.44 -4.95 15.43
N LYS A 112 5.54 -5.53 14.65
CA LYS A 112 5.82 -6.73 13.85
C LYS A 112 6.80 -6.47 12.71
N VAL A 113 6.62 -5.37 12.00
CA VAL A 113 7.54 -4.99 10.91
C VAL A 113 8.94 -4.69 11.47
N THR A 114 9.01 -4.06 12.65
CA THR A 114 10.28 -3.77 13.32
C THR A 114 11.06 -5.05 13.67
N GLU A 115 10.37 -6.10 14.10
CA GLU A 115 11.02 -7.41 14.34
C GLU A 115 11.74 -7.91 13.07
N CYS A 116 11.05 -7.83 11.93
CA CYS A 116 11.63 -8.23 10.64
C CYS A 116 12.80 -7.34 10.23
N HIS A 117 12.68 -6.04 10.43
CA HIS A 117 13.71 -5.06 10.10
C HIS A 117 14.97 -5.30 10.94
N GLN A 118 14.82 -5.50 12.25
CA GLN A 118 15.95 -5.79 13.15
C GLN A 118 16.65 -7.09 12.75
N HIS A 119 15.88 -8.11 12.38
CA HIS A 119 16.45 -9.38 11.92
C HIS A 119 17.25 -9.18 10.62
N ALA A 120 16.69 -8.45 9.66
CA ALA A 120 17.36 -8.17 8.39
C ALA A 120 18.67 -7.39 8.61
N LEU A 121 18.64 -6.37 9.48
CA LEU A 121 19.84 -5.59 9.81
C LEU A 121 20.94 -6.46 10.44
N ALA A 122 20.56 -7.39 11.33
CA ALA A 122 21.52 -8.30 11.96
C ALA A 122 22.17 -9.22 10.91
N LYS A 123 21.43 -9.65 9.90
CA LYS A 123 21.94 -10.46 8.79
C LYS A 123 22.94 -9.70 7.93
N GLU A 124 22.69 -8.43 7.66
CA GLU A 124 23.59 -7.59 6.86
C GLU A 124 24.96 -7.37 7.51
N LYS A 125 25.05 -7.53 8.83
CA LYS A 125 26.30 -7.35 9.57
C LYS A 125 27.17 -8.61 9.62
N GLN A 126 26.69 -9.70 9.06
CA GLN A 126 27.44 -10.97 9.01
C GLN A 126 28.30 -11.06 7.70
#